data_74d6cc9063210faa20bf065f0e0835aa
#
_entry.id   74d6cc9063210faa20bf065f0e0835aa
#
_cell.length_a   1.000
_cell.length_b   1.000
_cell.length_c   1.000
_cell.angle_alpha   90.00
_cell.angle_beta   90.00
_cell.angle_gamma   90.00
#
_symmetry.space_group_name_H-M   'P 1'
#
loop_
_entity.id
_entity.type
_entity.pdbx_description
1 polymer ?
#
loop_
_entity_poly.entity_id
_entity_poly.type
_entity_poly.pdbx_seq_one_letter_code
_entity_poly.pdbx_strand_id
1 'polypeptide(L)'
;GTNAMSDRQWAGMMMGDEAYAGSRNFYALESAVQEFYGFPHLIPTHQGRGAENILSKILIRPGDHVPGNMYFTTTRLHQELAGATFHDVIVDEAHDATSEDPFKGNVDLGKLDALVREVGADRIPYISVAATVNLAGGQPIELSNLRRVADYCHERGIHVILDATRAVENAWFIQEREPGMHEYTVAAILRMMCECVDGATMSGKKDSLVNIGGWLGLRDASLAEKARGLVVVYEGLHTYGGLAGRDMEAMAIGI
;
A
#
# COMPACT_ATOMS: atom_id res chain seq x y z
N GLY A 1 0.31 17.54 2.26
CA GLY A 1 -1.11 17.35 2.44
C GLY A 1 -1.76 18.52 3.14
N THR A 2 -2.99 18.71 2.81
CA THR A 2 -3.85 19.75 3.39
C THR A 2 -5.07 19.12 4.08
N ASN A 3 -4.89 17.91 4.64
CA ASN A 3 -5.95 17.19 5.28
C ASN A 3 -6.41 17.91 6.56
N ALA A 4 -7.70 17.86 6.80
CA ALA A 4 -8.30 18.33 8.03
C ALA A 4 -8.22 17.21 9.08
N MET A 5 -7.20 17.24 9.92
CA MET A 5 -7.12 16.36 11.08
C MET A 5 -8.28 16.60 12.03
N SER A 6 -8.79 15.54 12.63
CA SER A 6 -9.83 15.62 13.65
C SER A 6 -9.33 16.28 14.94
N ASP A 7 -10.24 16.72 15.77
CA ASP A 7 -9.94 17.22 17.11
C ASP A 7 -9.20 16.18 17.97
N ARG A 8 -9.54 14.90 17.82
CA ARG A 8 -8.84 13.79 18.48
C ARG A 8 -7.40 13.64 18.02
N GLN A 9 -7.13 13.78 16.71
CA GLN A 9 -5.77 13.77 16.20
C GLN A 9 -4.94 14.94 16.75
N TRP A 10 -5.51 16.15 16.78
CA TRP A 10 -4.86 17.31 17.39
C TRP A 10 -4.60 17.12 18.88
N ALA A 11 -5.56 16.60 19.64
CA ALA A 11 -5.39 16.28 21.04
C ALA A 11 -4.29 15.23 21.27
N GLY A 12 -4.25 14.18 20.42
CA GLY A 12 -3.22 13.15 20.45
C GLY A 12 -1.82 13.72 20.20
N MET A 13 -1.67 14.63 19.25
CA MET A 13 -0.38 15.29 19.00
C MET A 13 0.15 16.02 20.23
N MET A 14 -0.71 16.65 21.03
CA MET A 14 -0.33 17.31 22.27
C MET A 14 0.12 16.34 23.37
N MET A 15 -0.23 15.06 23.24
CA MET A 15 0.14 13.98 24.16
C MET A 15 1.30 13.14 23.63
N GLY A 16 1.97 13.60 22.57
CA GLY A 16 3.07 12.88 21.92
C GLY A 16 4.21 12.54 22.86
N ASP A 17 4.72 11.31 22.74
CA ASP A 17 5.93 10.84 23.40
C ASP A 17 7.11 11.02 22.45
N GLU A 18 8.02 11.90 22.78
CA GLU A 18 9.19 12.23 21.95
C GLU A 18 10.44 11.42 22.35
N ALA A 19 10.25 10.21 22.91
CA ALA A 19 11.36 9.28 23.14
C ALA A 19 12.07 8.98 21.82
N TYR A 20 13.39 9.05 21.82
CA TYR A 20 14.20 8.88 20.59
C TYR A 20 14.00 7.53 19.91
N ALA A 21 13.77 6.47 20.67
CA ALA A 21 13.54 5.12 20.15
C ALA A 21 12.46 4.41 20.97
N GLY A 22 11.55 3.71 20.27
CA GLY A 22 10.52 2.91 20.91
C GLY A 22 9.53 3.75 21.71
N SER A 23 9.10 4.90 21.16
CA SER A 23 8.06 5.72 21.78
C SER A 23 6.75 4.94 21.88
N ARG A 24 5.90 5.28 22.88
CA ARG A 24 4.56 4.68 22.97
C ARG A 24 3.72 4.94 21.72
N ASN A 25 3.98 6.02 21.01
CA ASN A 25 3.27 6.36 19.76
C ASN A 25 3.63 5.44 18.60
N PHE A 26 4.86 4.90 18.57
CA PHE A 26 5.22 3.83 17.63
C PHE A 26 4.38 2.58 17.89
N TYR A 27 4.28 2.15 19.14
CA TYR A 27 3.47 0.96 19.48
C TYR A 27 1.96 1.19 19.29
N ALA A 28 1.48 2.42 19.49
CA ALA A 28 0.10 2.77 19.16
C ALA A 28 -0.16 2.65 17.65
N LEU A 29 0.74 3.15 16.81
CA LEU A 29 0.65 3.02 15.37
C LEU A 29 0.76 1.56 14.92
N GLU A 30 1.70 0.80 15.49
CA GLU A 30 1.86 -0.63 15.20
C GLU A 30 0.58 -1.40 15.52
N SER A 31 -0.01 -1.14 16.69
CA SER A 31 -1.28 -1.78 17.11
C SER A 31 -2.43 -1.43 16.17
N ALA A 32 -2.56 -0.16 15.77
CA ALA A 32 -3.61 0.26 14.84
C ALA A 32 -3.44 -0.42 13.46
N VAL A 33 -2.23 -0.47 12.92
CA VAL A 33 -1.96 -1.15 11.64
C VAL A 33 -2.23 -2.66 11.74
N GLN A 34 -1.84 -3.31 12.85
CA GLN A 34 -2.13 -4.72 13.05
C GLN A 34 -3.64 -4.98 13.17
N GLU A 35 -4.37 -4.12 13.87
CA GLU A 35 -5.81 -4.24 14.07
C GLU A 35 -6.58 -4.09 12.75
N PHE A 36 -6.35 -3.02 12.00
CA PHE A 36 -7.17 -2.69 10.82
C PHE A 36 -6.63 -3.27 9.52
N TYR A 37 -5.31 -3.32 9.31
CA TYR A 37 -4.68 -3.81 8.08
C TYR A 37 -4.11 -5.22 8.22
N GLY A 38 -3.80 -5.67 9.42
CA GLY A 38 -3.36 -7.05 9.68
C GLY A 38 -1.93 -7.39 9.30
N PHE A 39 -1.08 -6.39 9.13
CA PHE A 39 0.35 -6.63 8.89
C PHE A 39 1.09 -6.83 10.21
N PRO A 40 1.82 -7.96 10.39
CA PRO A 40 2.57 -8.23 11.62
C PRO A 40 3.83 -7.37 11.78
N HIS A 41 4.35 -6.82 10.67
CA HIS A 41 5.57 -6.00 10.68
C HIS A 41 5.27 -4.63 10.11
N LEU A 42 5.38 -3.62 10.97
CA LEU A 42 5.28 -2.21 10.61
C LEU A 42 6.67 -1.59 10.49
N ILE A 43 6.88 -0.83 9.42
CA ILE A 43 8.07 0.00 9.22
C ILE A 43 7.57 1.42 8.93
N PRO A 44 7.67 2.35 9.89
CA PRO A 44 7.26 3.74 9.68
C PRO A 44 8.19 4.44 8.71
N THR A 45 7.65 5.38 7.94
CA THR A 45 8.39 6.26 7.02
C THR A 45 7.79 7.67 7.07
N HIS A 46 8.58 8.69 6.70
CA HIS A 46 8.09 10.07 6.73
C HIS A 46 6.90 10.30 5.80
N GLN A 47 6.73 9.49 4.76
CA GLN A 47 5.56 9.45 3.88
C GLN A 47 5.62 8.22 2.95
N GLY A 48 4.54 7.97 2.17
CA GLY A 48 4.43 6.78 1.31
C GLY A 48 5.59 6.54 0.35
N ARG A 49 6.14 7.62 -0.25
CA ARG A 49 7.30 7.47 -1.16
C ARG A 49 8.57 6.95 -0.48
N GLY A 50 8.71 7.13 0.83
CA GLY A 50 9.78 6.47 1.61
C GLY A 50 9.58 4.96 1.65
N ALA A 51 8.35 4.51 1.90
CA ALA A 51 7.98 3.10 1.85
C ALA A 51 8.20 2.50 0.46
N GLU A 52 7.79 3.20 -0.61
CA GLU A 52 8.01 2.79 -2.01
C GLU A 52 9.50 2.63 -2.34
N ASN A 53 10.34 3.58 -1.92
CA ASN A 53 11.79 3.52 -2.12
C ASN A 53 12.40 2.30 -1.45
N ILE A 54 12.07 2.06 -0.17
CA ILE A 54 12.59 0.93 0.60
C ILE A 54 12.14 -0.38 -0.03
N LEU A 55 10.86 -0.52 -0.35
CA LEU A 55 10.31 -1.72 -0.97
C LEU A 55 11.00 -2.03 -2.30
N SER A 56 11.15 -1.03 -3.18
CA SER A 56 11.80 -1.21 -4.47
C SER A 56 13.24 -1.68 -4.31
N LYS A 57 13.98 -1.14 -3.34
CA LYS A 57 15.38 -1.53 -3.08
C LYS A 57 15.55 -2.95 -2.52
N ILE A 58 14.57 -3.47 -1.79
CA ILE A 58 14.67 -4.82 -1.21
C ILE A 58 14.16 -5.93 -2.13
N LEU A 59 13.26 -5.62 -3.07
CA LEU A 59 12.64 -6.61 -3.94
C LEU A 59 13.19 -6.61 -5.37
N ILE A 60 13.51 -5.45 -5.93
CA ILE A 60 13.87 -5.31 -7.34
C ILE A 60 15.35 -5.56 -7.59
N ARG A 61 15.64 -6.30 -8.65
CA ARG A 61 16.97 -6.45 -9.25
C ARG A 61 16.99 -5.76 -10.62
N PRO A 62 18.12 -5.23 -11.08
CA PRO A 62 18.22 -4.64 -12.40
C PRO A 62 17.76 -5.61 -13.51
N GLY A 63 16.87 -5.13 -14.36
CA GLY A 63 16.25 -5.90 -15.44
C GLY A 63 14.99 -6.65 -15.04
N ASP A 64 14.47 -6.50 -13.83
CA ASP A 64 13.17 -7.04 -13.44
C ASP A 64 12.00 -6.26 -14.08
N HIS A 65 10.83 -6.86 -14.04
CA HIS A 65 9.58 -6.29 -14.55
C HIS A 65 8.57 -6.17 -13.42
N VAL A 66 7.89 -5.02 -13.30
CA VAL A 66 6.87 -4.81 -12.27
C VAL A 66 5.54 -4.44 -12.92
N PRO A 67 4.59 -5.38 -13.00
CA PRO A 67 3.22 -5.06 -13.41
C PRO A 67 2.49 -4.24 -12.34
N GLY A 68 1.49 -3.45 -12.78
CA GLY A 68 0.60 -2.72 -11.90
C GLY A 68 -0.65 -2.25 -12.63
N ASN A 69 -1.72 -2.00 -11.88
CA ASN A 69 -2.96 -1.41 -12.40
C ASN A 69 -2.80 0.11 -12.55
N MET A 70 -2.15 0.51 -13.63
CA MET A 70 -1.66 1.86 -13.86
C MET A 70 -0.55 2.26 -12.86
N TYR A 71 0.23 3.25 -13.18
CA TYR A 71 1.30 3.71 -12.31
C TYR A 71 0.84 4.89 -11.42
N PHE A 72 1.47 5.01 -10.25
CA PHE A 72 1.58 6.31 -9.59
C PHE A 72 3.01 6.85 -9.83
N THR A 73 3.14 8.16 -9.99
CA THR A 73 4.39 8.78 -10.46
C THR A 73 5.61 8.38 -9.63
N THR A 74 5.51 8.40 -8.30
CA THR A 74 6.64 8.07 -7.42
C THR A 74 6.88 6.56 -7.35
N THR A 75 5.84 5.75 -7.37
CA THR A 75 5.93 4.28 -7.34
C THR A 75 6.71 3.78 -8.56
N ARG A 76 6.26 4.17 -9.76
CA ARG A 76 6.94 3.83 -11.01
C ARG A 76 8.39 4.32 -11.02
N LEU A 77 8.64 5.57 -10.62
CA LEU A 77 9.98 6.14 -10.62
C LEU A 77 10.93 5.38 -9.68
N HIS A 78 10.48 4.97 -8.50
CA HIS A 78 11.30 4.14 -7.59
C HIS A 78 11.58 2.76 -8.16
N GLN A 79 10.62 2.15 -8.86
CA GLN A 79 10.80 0.88 -9.56
C GLN A 79 11.86 1.00 -10.67
N GLU A 80 11.75 2.04 -11.50
CA GLU A 80 12.70 2.31 -12.60
C GLU A 80 14.10 2.67 -12.07
N LEU A 81 14.20 3.46 -11.00
CA LEU A 81 15.47 3.78 -10.34
C LEU A 81 16.14 2.55 -9.70
N ALA A 82 15.37 1.56 -9.30
CA ALA A 82 15.89 0.27 -8.85
C ALA A 82 16.29 -0.67 -10.01
N GLY A 83 16.01 -0.28 -11.26
CA GLY A 83 16.37 -1.00 -12.47
C GLY A 83 15.30 -1.88 -13.08
N ALA A 84 14.05 -1.77 -12.63
CA ALA A 84 12.92 -2.47 -13.23
C ALA A 84 12.29 -1.71 -14.39
N THR A 85 11.48 -2.43 -15.18
CA THR A 85 10.55 -1.87 -16.16
C THR A 85 9.12 -2.00 -15.63
N PHE A 86 8.38 -0.89 -15.59
CA PHE A 86 6.97 -0.91 -15.25
C PHE A 86 6.11 -1.37 -16.42
N HIS A 87 5.09 -2.19 -16.16
CA HIS A 87 4.10 -2.65 -17.15
C HIS A 87 2.68 -2.36 -16.66
N ASP A 88 1.92 -1.66 -17.49
CA ASP A 88 0.51 -1.39 -17.19
C ASP A 88 -0.35 -2.60 -17.54
N VAL A 89 -1.01 -3.17 -16.54
CA VAL A 89 -1.92 -4.30 -16.67
C VAL A 89 -3.34 -3.97 -16.18
N ILE A 90 -3.71 -2.67 -16.17
CA ILE A 90 -5.07 -2.25 -15.84
C ILE A 90 -6.05 -2.66 -16.95
N VAL A 91 -7.33 -2.85 -16.59
CA VAL A 91 -8.41 -3.10 -17.56
C VAL A 91 -8.57 -1.93 -18.55
N ASP A 92 -9.01 -2.21 -19.77
CA ASP A 92 -9.11 -1.19 -20.83
C ASP A 92 -10.18 -0.12 -20.52
N GLU A 93 -11.20 -0.47 -19.77
CA GLU A 93 -12.25 0.42 -19.29
C GLU A 93 -11.70 1.61 -18.47
N ALA A 94 -10.53 1.47 -17.86
CA ALA A 94 -9.85 2.55 -17.14
C ALA A 94 -9.45 3.71 -18.06
N HIS A 95 -9.22 3.44 -19.33
CA HIS A 95 -8.83 4.42 -20.35
C HIS A 95 -10.03 5.02 -21.10
N ASP A 96 -11.23 4.49 -20.89
CA ASP A 96 -12.47 5.01 -21.46
C ASP A 96 -13.24 5.84 -20.42
N ALA A 97 -13.24 7.16 -20.60
CA ALA A 97 -13.97 8.08 -19.72
C ALA A 97 -15.50 7.91 -19.78
N THR A 98 -16.03 7.28 -20.82
CA THR A 98 -17.46 7.04 -21.02
C THR A 98 -17.91 5.70 -20.46
N SER A 99 -16.99 4.81 -20.11
CA SER A 99 -17.32 3.52 -19.50
C SER A 99 -17.95 3.71 -18.12
N GLU A 100 -19.07 3.02 -17.89
CA GLU A 100 -19.78 2.97 -16.61
C GLU A 100 -19.41 1.77 -15.75
N ASP A 101 -18.30 1.07 -16.09
CA ASP A 101 -17.81 -0.04 -15.27
C ASP A 101 -17.55 0.43 -13.83
N PRO A 102 -18.12 -0.23 -12.81
CA PRO A 102 -18.02 0.21 -11.42
C PRO A 102 -16.61 0.06 -10.82
N PHE A 103 -15.74 -0.76 -11.46
CA PHE A 103 -14.42 -1.12 -10.95
C PHE A 103 -13.31 -0.99 -11.99
N LYS A 104 -13.21 0.16 -12.61
CA LYS A 104 -12.20 0.45 -13.65
C LYS A 104 -10.74 0.42 -13.14
N GLY A 105 -10.53 0.23 -11.83
CA GLY A 105 -9.20 0.02 -11.24
C GLY A 105 -8.68 -1.42 -11.33
N ASN A 106 -9.50 -2.38 -11.76
CA ASN A 106 -9.14 -3.78 -11.78
C ASN A 106 -7.90 -4.09 -12.61
N VAL A 107 -7.17 -5.13 -12.19
CA VAL A 107 -6.09 -5.75 -12.98
C VAL A 107 -6.70 -6.65 -14.05
N ASP A 108 -6.25 -6.50 -15.29
CA ASP A 108 -6.53 -7.44 -16.37
C ASP A 108 -5.59 -8.66 -16.26
N LEU A 109 -6.15 -9.79 -15.84
CA LEU A 109 -5.41 -11.05 -15.69
C LEU A 109 -4.87 -11.58 -17.04
N GLY A 110 -5.50 -11.24 -18.15
CA GLY A 110 -4.99 -11.61 -19.49
C GLY A 110 -3.71 -10.86 -19.83
N LYS A 111 -3.65 -9.55 -19.56
CA LYS A 111 -2.44 -8.74 -19.72
C LYS A 111 -1.33 -9.22 -18.78
N LEU A 112 -1.68 -9.53 -17.52
CA LEU A 112 -0.73 -10.05 -16.54
C LEU A 112 -0.15 -11.40 -16.99
N ASP A 113 -0.99 -12.34 -17.44
CA ASP A 113 -0.56 -13.65 -17.94
C ASP A 113 0.31 -13.53 -19.20
N ALA A 114 -0.03 -12.63 -20.12
CA ALA A 114 0.78 -12.35 -21.29
C ALA A 114 2.18 -11.85 -20.92
N LEU A 115 2.29 -10.93 -19.96
CA LEU A 115 3.57 -10.45 -19.47
C LEU A 115 4.38 -11.57 -18.79
N VAL A 116 3.75 -12.38 -17.94
CA VAL A 116 4.44 -13.50 -17.27
C VAL A 116 4.99 -14.51 -18.29
N ARG A 117 4.25 -14.79 -19.37
CA ARG A 117 4.74 -15.66 -20.45
C ARG A 117 5.87 -15.07 -21.25
N GLU A 118 5.89 -13.74 -21.42
CA GLU A 118 6.92 -13.03 -22.19
C GLU A 118 8.24 -12.98 -21.43
N VAL A 119 8.22 -12.60 -20.14
CA VAL A 119 9.44 -12.27 -19.39
C VAL A 119 9.86 -13.37 -18.42
N GLY A 120 8.98 -14.28 -18.05
CA GLY A 120 9.16 -15.29 -17.01
C GLY A 120 8.78 -14.78 -15.60
N ALA A 121 8.17 -15.64 -14.78
CA ALA A 121 7.73 -15.29 -13.45
C ALA A 121 8.90 -14.91 -12.52
N ASP A 122 10.08 -15.50 -12.69
CA ASP A 122 11.31 -15.24 -11.94
C ASP A 122 11.89 -13.84 -12.16
N ARG A 123 11.43 -13.14 -13.21
CA ARG A 123 11.76 -11.74 -13.52
C ARG A 123 10.73 -10.74 -13.00
N ILE A 124 9.69 -11.20 -12.31
CA ILE A 124 8.64 -10.37 -11.74
C ILE A 124 8.68 -10.53 -10.21
N PRO A 125 9.37 -9.63 -9.48
CA PRO A 125 9.50 -9.75 -8.03
C PRO A 125 8.16 -9.52 -7.32
N TYR A 126 7.33 -8.65 -7.84
CA TYR A 126 5.98 -8.37 -7.32
C TYR A 126 5.10 -7.69 -8.36
N ILE A 127 3.79 -7.76 -8.14
CA ILE A 127 2.80 -6.86 -8.75
C ILE A 127 2.47 -5.73 -7.79
N SER A 128 2.36 -4.48 -8.29
CA SER A 128 1.94 -3.30 -7.53
C SER A 128 0.47 -3.01 -7.82
N VAL A 129 -0.39 -3.21 -6.83
CA VAL A 129 -1.85 -2.98 -6.96
C VAL A 129 -2.24 -1.73 -6.18
N ALA A 130 -2.72 -0.70 -6.86
CA ALA A 130 -3.21 0.52 -6.23
C ALA A 130 -4.70 0.43 -5.90
N ALA A 131 -5.06 0.86 -4.70
CA ALA A 131 -6.44 0.95 -4.23
C ALA A 131 -6.66 2.28 -3.46
N THR A 132 -7.38 3.24 -4.06
CA THR A 132 -7.91 3.34 -5.41
C THR A 132 -6.85 3.78 -6.42
N VAL A 133 -7.09 3.58 -7.73
CA VAL A 133 -6.14 3.95 -8.79
C VAL A 133 -6.18 5.44 -9.07
N ASN A 134 -5.23 6.18 -8.53
CA ASN A 134 -5.23 7.65 -8.55
C ASN A 134 -5.23 8.24 -9.96
N LEU A 135 -4.37 7.75 -10.87
CA LEU A 135 -4.25 8.30 -12.23
C LEU A 135 -5.39 7.88 -13.17
N ALA A 136 -6.18 6.88 -12.80
CA ALA A 136 -7.43 6.55 -13.48
C ALA A 136 -8.63 7.36 -12.94
N GLY A 137 -8.38 8.42 -12.17
CA GLY A 137 -9.42 9.25 -11.57
C GLY A 137 -9.96 8.72 -10.24
N GLY A 138 -9.16 7.96 -9.49
CA GLY A 138 -9.56 7.36 -8.21
C GLY A 138 -10.45 6.13 -8.38
N GLN A 139 -10.29 5.38 -9.47
CA GLN A 139 -11.13 4.21 -9.76
C GLN A 139 -10.82 3.05 -8.80
N PRO A 140 -11.85 2.41 -8.23
CA PRO A 140 -11.67 1.30 -7.29
C PRO A 140 -11.39 -0.02 -7.99
N ILE A 141 -10.87 -0.96 -7.19
CA ILE A 141 -10.72 -2.38 -7.53
C ILE A 141 -11.75 -3.22 -6.77
N GLU A 142 -12.15 -4.35 -7.33
CA GLU A 142 -12.95 -5.38 -6.64
C GLU A 142 -12.09 -6.23 -5.71
N LEU A 143 -12.67 -6.67 -4.59
CA LEU A 143 -12.05 -7.69 -3.72
C LEU A 143 -11.89 -9.02 -4.47
N SER A 144 -12.87 -9.39 -5.28
CA SER A 144 -12.83 -10.61 -6.11
C SER A 144 -11.72 -10.56 -7.17
N ASN A 145 -11.44 -9.39 -7.76
CA ASN A 145 -10.32 -9.22 -8.67
C ASN A 145 -8.98 -9.34 -7.93
N LEU A 146 -8.84 -8.65 -6.78
CA LEU A 146 -7.63 -8.73 -5.96
C LEU A 146 -7.32 -10.17 -5.53
N ARG A 147 -8.33 -10.95 -5.12
CA ARG A 147 -8.16 -12.38 -4.78
C ARG A 147 -7.64 -13.19 -5.96
N ARG A 148 -8.24 -13.06 -7.15
CA ARG A 148 -7.78 -13.76 -8.35
C ARG A 148 -6.35 -13.37 -8.75
N VAL A 149 -6.00 -12.09 -8.60
CA VAL A 149 -4.63 -11.62 -8.84
C VAL A 149 -3.66 -12.24 -7.84
N ALA A 150 -4.03 -12.27 -6.56
CA ALA A 150 -3.21 -12.86 -5.51
C ALA A 150 -2.99 -14.36 -5.73
N ASP A 151 -4.05 -15.12 -6.00
CA ASP A 151 -3.97 -16.56 -6.29
C ASP A 151 -3.05 -16.81 -7.49
N TYR A 152 -3.25 -16.07 -8.59
CA TYR A 152 -2.43 -16.17 -9.80
C TYR A 152 -0.95 -15.91 -9.53
N CYS A 153 -0.64 -14.86 -8.77
CA CYS A 153 0.73 -14.44 -8.46
C CYS A 153 1.42 -15.42 -7.49
N HIS A 154 0.73 -15.80 -6.40
CA HIS A 154 1.29 -16.70 -5.38
C HIS A 154 1.62 -18.08 -5.94
N GLU A 155 0.78 -18.64 -6.83
CA GLU A 155 1.10 -19.89 -7.55
C GLU A 155 2.41 -19.84 -8.34
N ARG A 156 2.90 -18.63 -8.65
CA ARG A 156 4.10 -18.39 -9.46
C ARG A 156 5.26 -17.79 -8.67
N GLY A 157 5.10 -17.65 -7.35
CA GLY A 157 6.12 -17.05 -6.48
C GLY A 157 6.30 -15.55 -6.65
N ILE A 158 5.30 -14.86 -7.22
CA ILE A 158 5.26 -13.41 -7.39
C ILE A 158 4.57 -12.80 -6.18
N HIS A 159 5.20 -11.83 -5.50
CA HIS A 159 4.56 -11.12 -4.40
C HIS A 159 3.46 -10.18 -4.89
N VAL A 160 2.48 -9.93 -4.03
CA VAL A 160 1.42 -8.94 -4.26
C VAL A 160 1.57 -7.81 -3.25
N ILE A 161 1.80 -6.60 -3.74
CA ILE A 161 1.98 -5.40 -2.91
C ILE A 161 0.85 -4.42 -3.17
N LEU A 162 0.14 -4.03 -2.11
CA LEU A 162 -0.94 -3.07 -2.17
C LEU A 162 -0.41 -1.65 -1.92
N ASP A 163 -0.69 -0.71 -2.81
CA ASP A 163 -0.68 0.70 -2.42
C ASP A 163 -1.99 0.99 -1.67
N ALA A 164 -1.89 0.97 -0.34
CA ALA A 164 -3.04 1.09 0.56
C ALA A 164 -3.42 2.54 0.88
N THR A 165 -2.85 3.49 0.17
CA THR A 165 -2.98 4.94 0.43
C THR A 165 -4.43 5.42 0.50
N ARG A 166 -5.35 4.77 -0.25
CA ARG A 166 -6.81 4.98 -0.23
C ARG A 166 -7.58 3.66 -0.14
N ALA A 167 -7.03 2.69 0.56
CA ALA A 167 -7.64 1.37 0.68
C ALA A 167 -8.94 1.40 1.49
N VAL A 168 -9.11 2.34 2.43
CA VAL A 168 -10.37 2.55 3.17
C VAL A 168 -11.44 3.09 2.23
N GLU A 169 -11.11 4.08 1.39
CA GLU A 169 -12.00 4.58 0.34
C GLU A 169 -12.38 3.44 -0.63
N ASN A 170 -11.41 2.63 -1.05
CA ASN A 170 -11.67 1.47 -1.91
C ASN A 170 -12.58 0.43 -1.23
N ALA A 171 -12.37 0.14 0.04
CA ALA A 171 -13.20 -0.78 0.80
C ALA A 171 -14.66 -0.30 0.90
N TRP A 172 -14.87 1.02 1.00
CA TRP A 172 -16.21 1.60 0.91
C TRP A 172 -16.84 1.37 -0.47
N PHE A 173 -16.10 1.58 -1.57
CA PHE A 173 -16.61 1.27 -2.92
C PHE A 173 -16.95 -0.22 -3.10
N ILE A 174 -16.15 -1.12 -2.53
CA ILE A 174 -16.45 -2.56 -2.52
C ILE A 174 -17.77 -2.81 -1.77
N GLN A 175 -17.94 -2.22 -0.58
CA GLN A 175 -19.18 -2.34 0.19
C GLN A 175 -20.41 -1.91 -0.61
N GLU A 176 -20.30 -0.78 -1.33
CA GLU A 176 -21.40 -0.18 -2.06
C GLU A 176 -21.71 -0.88 -3.40
N ARG A 177 -20.71 -1.48 -4.05
CA ARG A 177 -20.82 -1.88 -5.46
C ARG A 177 -20.60 -3.36 -5.72
N GLU A 178 -19.80 -4.06 -4.88
CA GLU A 178 -19.49 -5.47 -5.12
C GLU A 178 -20.58 -6.37 -4.54
N PRO A 179 -21.18 -7.31 -5.34
CA PRO A 179 -22.25 -8.17 -4.86
C PRO A 179 -21.85 -8.98 -3.62
N GLY A 180 -22.70 -8.96 -2.59
CA GLY A 180 -22.48 -9.71 -1.35
C GLY A 180 -21.61 -8.99 -0.31
N MET A 181 -21.13 -7.77 -0.60
CA MET A 181 -20.27 -7.03 0.34
C MET A 181 -21.00 -6.03 1.23
N HIS A 182 -22.26 -5.71 0.96
CA HIS A 182 -23.04 -4.73 1.73
C HIS A 182 -23.20 -5.03 3.22
N GLU A 183 -23.14 -6.31 3.60
CA GLU A 183 -23.32 -6.74 5.00
C GLU A 183 -22.02 -6.61 5.83
N TYR A 184 -20.87 -6.42 5.19
CA TYR A 184 -19.58 -6.27 5.85
C TYR A 184 -19.30 -4.80 6.16
N THR A 185 -18.63 -4.55 7.28
CA THR A 185 -18.14 -3.19 7.57
C THR A 185 -16.96 -2.84 6.67
N VAL A 186 -16.74 -1.54 6.42
CA VAL A 186 -15.57 -1.06 5.67
C VAL A 186 -14.26 -1.60 6.27
N ALA A 187 -14.14 -1.63 7.59
CA ALA A 187 -12.97 -2.19 8.28
C ALA A 187 -12.78 -3.70 8.00
N ALA A 188 -13.88 -4.48 7.97
CA ALA A 188 -13.80 -5.90 7.63
C ALA A 188 -13.36 -6.12 6.17
N ILE A 189 -13.88 -5.32 5.24
CA ILE A 189 -13.48 -5.39 3.82
C ILE A 189 -12.02 -4.98 3.65
N LEU A 190 -11.58 -3.90 4.30
CA LEU A 190 -10.18 -3.49 4.31
C LEU A 190 -9.27 -4.63 4.78
N ARG A 191 -9.67 -5.30 5.85
CA ARG A 191 -8.94 -6.46 6.37
C ARG A 191 -8.87 -7.59 5.35
N MET A 192 -10.00 -7.91 4.69
CA MET A 192 -10.04 -8.93 3.62
C MET A 192 -9.13 -8.56 2.44
N MET A 193 -9.09 -7.29 2.03
CA MET A 193 -8.16 -6.83 0.99
C MET A 193 -6.70 -7.05 1.41
N CYS A 194 -6.35 -6.65 2.62
CA CYS A 194 -4.99 -6.79 3.14
C CYS A 194 -4.57 -8.25 3.35
N GLU A 195 -5.51 -9.15 3.64
CA GLU A 195 -5.24 -10.59 3.77
C GLU A 195 -4.83 -11.25 2.46
N CYS A 196 -5.18 -10.67 1.31
CA CYS A 196 -4.79 -11.17 -0.01
C CYS A 196 -3.33 -10.88 -0.37
N VAL A 197 -2.65 -9.94 0.33
CA VAL A 197 -1.38 -9.37 -0.13
C VAL A 197 -0.22 -9.63 0.83
N ASP A 198 1.00 -9.62 0.31
CA ASP A 198 2.23 -9.89 1.08
C ASP A 198 2.74 -8.65 1.82
N GLY A 199 2.36 -7.47 1.34
CA GLY A 199 2.73 -6.21 1.96
C GLY A 199 1.93 -5.04 1.41
N ALA A 200 2.08 -3.89 2.07
CA ALA A 200 1.44 -2.66 1.64
C ALA A 200 2.32 -1.44 1.89
N THR A 201 2.26 -0.48 0.97
CA THR A 201 2.79 0.87 1.16
C THR A 201 1.65 1.82 1.51
N MET A 202 1.89 2.76 2.41
CA MET A 202 0.88 3.72 2.86
C MET A 202 1.42 5.14 2.92
N SER A 203 0.69 6.06 2.32
CA SER A 203 0.84 7.49 2.58
C SER A 203 -0.28 7.94 3.50
N GLY A 204 0.00 8.13 4.78
CA GLY A 204 -0.99 8.55 5.78
C GLY A 204 -1.68 9.90 5.49
N LYS A 205 -1.16 10.64 4.50
CA LYS A 205 -1.71 11.94 4.08
C LYS A 205 -3.04 11.86 3.32
N LYS A 206 -3.65 10.70 3.20
CA LYS A 206 -4.98 10.48 2.59
C LYS A 206 -5.90 9.85 3.63
N ASP A 207 -6.07 8.55 3.65
CA ASP A 207 -7.03 7.88 4.53
C ASP A 207 -6.81 8.15 6.02
N SER A 208 -5.55 8.23 6.48
CA SER A 208 -5.26 8.55 7.89
C SER A 208 -5.33 10.05 8.21
N LEU A 209 -5.68 10.92 7.26
CA LEU A 209 -5.94 12.37 7.42
C LEU A 209 -4.80 13.16 8.06
N VAL A 210 -3.55 12.70 8.01
CA VAL A 210 -2.40 13.41 8.58
C VAL A 210 -1.69 14.29 7.55
N ASN A 211 -0.86 15.22 8.01
CA ASN A 211 -0.07 16.10 7.16
C ASN A 211 1.29 15.53 6.77
N ILE A 212 1.80 14.58 7.55
CA ILE A 212 3.04 13.84 7.34
C ILE A 212 2.85 12.41 7.86
N GLY A 213 3.58 11.47 7.33
CA GLY A 213 3.59 10.09 7.77
C GLY A 213 3.22 9.11 6.67
N GLY A 214 3.75 7.93 6.82
CA GLY A 214 3.51 6.75 6.00
C GLY A 214 4.10 5.52 6.66
N TRP A 215 3.89 4.39 6.04
CA TRP A 215 4.46 3.14 6.52
C TRP A 215 4.54 2.09 5.40
N LEU A 216 5.40 1.11 5.62
CA LEU A 216 5.47 -0.16 4.91
C LEU A 216 5.03 -1.27 5.86
N GLY A 217 3.98 -1.99 5.49
CA GLY A 217 3.51 -3.19 6.18
C GLY A 217 3.97 -4.43 5.43
N LEU A 218 4.51 -5.43 6.13
CA LEU A 218 5.00 -6.67 5.53
C LEU A 218 4.58 -7.88 6.35
N ARG A 219 4.35 -9.02 5.66
CA ARG A 219 4.08 -10.30 6.31
C ARG A 219 5.36 -11.10 6.54
N ASP A 220 6.30 -11.05 5.62
CA ASP A 220 7.56 -11.78 5.71
C ASP A 220 8.55 -11.08 6.65
N ALA A 221 8.99 -11.80 7.69
CA ALA A 221 9.91 -11.28 8.70
C ALA A 221 11.31 -10.96 8.14
N SER A 222 11.78 -11.72 7.14
CA SER A 222 13.09 -11.50 6.52
C SER A 222 13.09 -10.22 5.68
N LEU A 223 12.00 -9.98 4.92
CA LEU A 223 11.83 -8.73 4.18
C LEU A 223 11.69 -7.54 5.13
N ALA A 224 10.96 -7.71 6.24
CA ALA A 224 10.81 -6.67 7.25
C ALA A 224 12.16 -6.30 7.89
N GLU A 225 13.02 -7.26 8.16
CA GLU A 225 14.35 -7.00 8.71
C GLU A 225 15.24 -6.23 7.72
N LYS A 226 15.24 -6.61 6.44
CA LYS A 226 15.92 -5.86 5.38
C LYS A 226 15.38 -4.42 5.28
N ALA A 227 14.05 -4.25 5.37
CA ALA A 227 13.41 -2.94 5.32
C ALA A 227 13.83 -2.06 6.51
N ARG A 228 13.89 -2.62 7.73
CA ARG A 228 14.38 -1.91 8.93
C ARG A 228 15.81 -1.41 8.75
N GLY A 229 16.69 -2.22 8.16
CA GLY A 229 18.05 -1.80 7.84
C GLY A 229 18.11 -0.60 6.89
N LEU A 230 17.29 -0.60 5.84
CA LEU A 230 17.24 0.51 4.88
C LEU A 230 16.55 1.76 5.43
N VAL A 231 15.56 1.61 6.30
CA VAL A 231 14.94 2.76 7.00
C VAL A 231 15.98 3.55 7.78
N VAL A 232 16.89 2.86 8.48
CA VAL A 232 17.96 3.53 9.23
C VAL A 232 18.85 4.38 8.31
N VAL A 233 19.04 3.94 7.07
CA VAL A 233 19.88 4.68 6.09
C VAL A 233 19.15 5.88 5.50
N TYR A 234 17.85 5.77 5.21
CA TYR A 234 17.12 6.75 4.39
C TYR A 234 16.12 7.61 5.15
N GLU A 235 15.54 7.10 6.23
CA GLU A 235 14.41 7.72 6.91
C GLU A 235 14.74 8.13 8.35
N GLY A 236 15.30 7.22 9.13
CA GLY A 236 15.59 7.36 10.55
C GLY A 236 15.56 5.99 11.23
N LEU A 237 15.54 5.91 12.57
CA LEU A 237 15.43 4.60 13.23
C LEU A 237 14.11 3.91 12.86
N HIS A 238 14.12 2.60 12.88
CA HIS A 238 12.98 1.76 12.52
C HIS A 238 11.74 1.91 13.42
N THR A 239 11.87 2.58 14.57
CA THR A 239 10.74 2.90 15.46
C THR A 239 10.19 4.32 15.31
N TYR A 240 10.71 5.12 14.36
CA TYR A 240 10.11 6.41 14.03
C TYR A 240 10.13 6.76 12.53
N GLY A 241 11.06 6.21 11.74
CA GLY A 241 11.07 6.40 10.28
C GLY A 241 11.06 7.86 9.81
N GLY A 242 11.80 8.74 10.50
CA GLY A 242 11.84 10.17 10.20
C GLY A 242 10.65 10.98 10.72
N LEU A 243 9.76 10.37 11.54
CA LEU A 243 8.60 11.02 12.14
C LEU A 243 8.88 11.41 13.59
N ALA A 244 8.23 12.49 14.06
CA ALA A 244 8.12 12.76 15.48
C ALA A 244 7.06 11.85 16.12
N GLY A 245 7.18 11.58 17.43
CA GLY A 245 6.20 10.77 18.15
C GLY A 245 4.77 11.29 18.00
N ARG A 246 4.56 12.62 18.08
CA ARG A 246 3.26 13.24 17.85
C ARG A 246 2.66 12.99 16.46
N ASP A 247 3.49 12.86 15.41
CA ASP A 247 3.01 12.58 14.06
C ASP A 247 2.54 11.12 13.94
N MET A 248 3.25 10.20 14.60
CA MET A 248 2.83 8.78 14.68
C MET A 248 1.53 8.63 15.46
N GLU A 249 1.35 9.40 16.57
CA GLU A 249 0.09 9.41 17.32
C GLU A 249 -1.07 9.89 16.48
N ALA A 250 -0.89 11.01 15.78
CA ALA A 250 -1.93 11.53 14.88
C ALA A 250 -2.31 10.50 13.80
N MET A 251 -1.32 9.77 13.27
CA MET A 251 -1.55 8.73 12.26
C MET A 251 -2.27 7.51 12.85
N ALA A 252 -1.88 7.07 14.04
CA ALA A 252 -2.55 5.97 14.76
C ALA A 252 -4.02 6.26 15.06
N ILE A 253 -4.34 7.51 15.44
CA ILE A 253 -5.72 7.94 15.70
C ILE A 253 -6.51 8.09 14.39
N GLY A 254 -5.85 8.43 13.29
CA GLY A 254 -6.48 8.63 11.98
C GLY A 254 -6.72 7.34 11.20
N ILE A 255 -6.17 6.22 11.64
CA ILE A 255 -6.43 4.87 11.11
C ILE A 255 -7.74 4.34 11.69
#